data_eb6cd8a0b2f40dd44541c131cd6d447c
#
_entry.id   eb6cd8a0b2f40dd44541c131cd6d447c
#
_cell.length_a   1.000
_cell.length_b   1.000
_cell.length_c   1.000
_cell.angle_alpha   90.00
_cell.angle_beta   90.00
_cell.angle_gamma   90.00
#
_symmetry.space_group_name_H-M   'P 1'
#
loop_
_entity.id
_entity.type
_entity.pdbx_description
1 polymer ?
#
loop_
_entity_poly.entity_id
_entity_poly.type
_entity_poly.pdbx_seq_one_letter_code
_entity_poly.pdbx_strand_id
1 'polypeptide(L)'
;FNLGSNILITFENSKTMKFQIQEMMRAERMVHDSQIEEELNVYNPLIPKGNELSATLFIEITDPQKIRPVLDSFIGLTEGENVYFDINGEKVYAQFEEGREKEDNISSVHYIRFPFIEEQKILFMNEASTISINIDYNDYQYSVDLNEKMRESLSSDF
;
A
#
# COMPACT_ATOMS: atom_id res chain seq x y z
N PHE A 1 -5.54 -6.72 0.03
CA PHE A 1 -4.77 -7.95 -0.23
C PHE A 1 -4.08 -8.41 1.05
N ASN A 2 -4.37 -9.63 1.48
CA ASN A 2 -3.66 -10.25 2.58
C ASN A 2 -2.46 -11.04 2.05
N LEU A 3 -1.27 -10.65 2.43
CA LEU A 3 -0.02 -11.34 2.13
C LEU A 3 0.47 -12.10 3.37
N GLY A 4 -0.05 -13.29 3.58
CA GLY A 4 0.19 -14.09 4.78
C GLY A 4 -0.58 -13.59 6.00
N SER A 5 -0.09 -13.92 7.19
CA SER A 5 -0.78 -13.66 8.45
C SER A 5 -0.60 -12.25 9.02
N ASN A 6 0.41 -11.51 8.56
CA ASN A 6 0.82 -10.25 9.17
C ASN A 6 0.79 -9.03 8.25
N ILE A 7 0.71 -9.20 6.93
CA ILE A 7 0.75 -8.09 5.98
C ILE A 7 -0.59 -7.95 5.28
N LEU A 8 -1.17 -6.75 5.39
CA LEU A 8 -2.33 -6.32 4.63
C LEU A 8 -1.96 -5.11 3.77
N ILE A 9 -2.30 -5.15 2.49
CA ILE A 9 -2.14 -4.01 1.58
C ILE A 9 -3.51 -3.56 1.11
N THR A 10 -3.84 -2.30 1.38
CA THR A 10 -5.08 -1.64 0.94
C THR A 10 -4.73 -0.57 -0.08
N PHE A 11 -5.25 -0.70 -1.30
CA PHE A 11 -5.04 0.30 -2.34
C PHE A 11 -5.93 1.52 -2.12
N GLU A 12 -5.35 2.68 -2.36
CA GLU A 12 -5.96 3.99 -2.12
C GLU A 12 -6.19 4.74 -3.44
N ASN A 13 -7.28 5.46 -3.51
CA ASN A 13 -7.63 6.33 -4.63
C ASN A 13 -8.38 7.56 -4.11
N SER A 14 -8.83 8.42 -5.00
CA SER A 14 -9.59 9.64 -4.62
C SER A 14 -10.87 9.34 -3.83
N LYS A 15 -11.53 8.20 -4.10
CA LYS A 15 -12.75 7.80 -3.38
C LYS A 15 -12.45 7.34 -1.97
N THR A 16 -11.42 6.51 -1.78
CA THR A 16 -11.01 6.02 -0.45
C THR A 16 -10.49 7.17 0.41
N MET A 17 -9.72 8.10 -0.18
CA MET A 17 -9.22 9.27 0.52
C MET A 17 -10.33 10.24 0.90
N LYS A 18 -11.29 10.48 0.02
CA LYS A 18 -12.47 11.29 0.34
C LYS A 18 -13.27 10.68 1.50
N PHE A 19 -13.49 9.37 1.46
CA PHE A 19 -14.17 8.67 2.54
C PHE A 19 -13.41 8.79 3.87
N GLN A 20 -12.10 8.60 3.86
CA GLN A 20 -11.25 8.73 5.05
C GLN A 20 -11.33 10.13 5.66
N ILE A 21 -11.24 11.17 4.84
CA ILE A 21 -11.35 12.56 5.30
C ILE A 21 -12.74 12.81 5.92
N GLN A 22 -13.81 12.34 5.27
CA GLN A 22 -15.17 12.48 5.78
C GLN A 22 -15.36 11.76 7.13
N GLU A 23 -14.78 10.58 7.29
CA GLU A 23 -14.82 9.85 8.56
C GLU A 23 -14.05 10.58 9.68
N MET A 24 -12.89 11.16 9.36
CA MET A 24 -12.14 11.97 10.31
C MET A 24 -12.91 13.23 10.72
N MET A 25 -13.53 13.92 9.77
CA MET A 25 -14.40 15.08 10.04
C MET A 25 -15.55 14.70 10.97
N ARG A 26 -16.18 13.56 10.75
CA ARG A 26 -17.28 13.06 11.57
C ARG A 26 -16.80 12.64 12.97
N ALA A 27 -15.74 11.84 13.05
CA ALA A 27 -15.22 11.29 14.30
C ALA A 27 -14.68 12.37 15.23
N GLU A 28 -13.99 13.37 14.69
CA GLU A 28 -13.38 14.47 15.45
C GLU A 28 -14.24 15.73 15.49
N ARG A 29 -15.45 15.67 14.94
CA ARG A 29 -16.41 16.78 14.92
C ARG A 29 -15.79 18.09 14.40
N MET A 30 -15.06 18.00 13.30
CA MET A 30 -14.40 19.13 12.67
C MET A 30 -15.46 20.11 12.11
N VAL A 31 -15.39 21.35 12.53
CA VAL A 31 -16.32 22.41 12.10
C VAL A 31 -15.62 23.61 11.46
N HIS A 32 -14.29 23.68 11.60
CA HIS A 32 -13.47 24.77 11.04
C HIS A 32 -12.78 24.34 9.76
N ASP A 33 -12.80 25.18 8.73
CA ASP A 33 -12.17 24.92 7.44
C ASP A 33 -10.67 24.64 7.56
N SER A 34 -9.97 25.29 8.51
CA SER A 34 -8.54 25.05 8.78
C SER A 34 -8.23 23.61 9.20
N GLN A 35 -9.11 23.01 10.00
CA GLN A 35 -8.98 21.62 10.43
C GLN A 35 -9.16 20.66 9.25
N ILE A 36 -10.11 20.96 8.36
CA ILE A 36 -10.38 20.20 7.15
C ILE A 36 -9.19 20.32 6.17
N GLU A 37 -8.62 21.51 6.02
CA GLU A 37 -7.44 21.74 5.18
C GLU A 37 -6.21 20.96 5.69
N GLU A 38 -6.02 20.87 7.01
CA GLU A 38 -4.95 20.05 7.61
C GLU A 38 -5.11 18.58 7.23
N GLU A 39 -6.33 18.02 7.31
CA GLU A 39 -6.60 16.63 6.89
C GLU A 39 -6.40 16.43 5.38
N LEU A 40 -6.84 17.37 4.55
CA LEU A 40 -6.61 17.34 3.11
C LEU A 40 -5.12 17.33 2.77
N ASN A 41 -4.31 18.11 3.47
CA ASN A 41 -2.85 18.14 3.29
C ASN A 41 -2.16 16.81 3.68
N VAL A 42 -2.74 16.07 4.63
CA VAL A 42 -2.24 14.74 5.02
C VAL A 42 -2.63 13.66 4.01
N TYR A 43 -3.88 13.64 3.53
CA TYR A 43 -4.41 12.54 2.72
C TYR A 43 -4.31 12.76 1.21
N ASN A 44 -4.36 13.99 0.71
CA ASN A 44 -4.26 14.25 -0.74
C ASN A 44 -2.97 13.71 -1.39
N PRO A 45 -1.79 13.74 -0.73
CA PRO A 45 -0.59 13.14 -1.29
C PRO A 45 -0.68 11.63 -1.53
N LEU A 46 -1.65 10.93 -0.91
CA LEU A 46 -1.88 9.50 -1.08
C LEU A 46 -2.73 9.16 -2.30
N ILE A 47 -3.32 10.14 -2.95
CA ILE A 47 -4.06 9.95 -4.21
C ILE A 47 -3.06 9.62 -5.32
N PRO A 48 -3.26 8.52 -6.08
CA PRO A 48 -2.36 8.15 -7.18
C PRO A 48 -2.37 9.19 -8.31
N LYS A 49 -1.25 9.33 -8.99
CA LYS A 49 -1.01 10.34 -10.05
C LYS A 49 -0.85 9.66 -11.41
N GLY A 50 -1.91 9.10 -11.96
CA GLY A 50 -1.99 8.66 -13.36
C GLY A 50 -1.01 7.59 -13.87
N ASN A 51 0.18 7.46 -13.29
CA ASN A 51 1.20 6.46 -13.64
C ASN A 51 1.71 5.68 -12.42
N GLU A 52 0.97 5.72 -11.34
CA GLU A 52 1.29 4.99 -10.11
C GLU A 52 0.03 4.45 -9.45
N LEU A 53 0.19 3.37 -8.69
CA LEU A 53 -0.80 2.92 -7.72
C LEU A 53 -0.32 3.29 -6.32
N SER A 54 -1.23 3.72 -5.47
CA SER A 54 -0.96 4.10 -4.09
C SER A 54 -1.64 3.13 -3.14
N ALA A 55 -0.96 2.75 -2.07
CA ALA A 55 -1.50 1.82 -1.08
C ALA A 55 -1.00 2.12 0.33
N THR A 56 -1.72 1.59 1.29
CA THR A 56 -1.28 1.52 2.68
C THR A 56 -0.97 0.07 3.01
N LEU A 57 0.23 -0.17 3.51
CA LEU A 57 0.66 -1.46 4.01
C LEU A 57 0.57 -1.46 5.53
N PHE A 58 -0.12 -2.46 6.06
CA PHE A 58 -0.28 -2.68 7.49
C PHE A 58 0.48 -3.92 7.92
N ILE A 59 1.25 -3.81 9.01
CA ILE A 59 1.76 -4.97 9.73
C ILE A 59 0.77 -5.27 10.85
N GLU A 60 -0.03 -6.30 10.66
CA GLU A 60 -1.11 -6.69 11.56
C GLU A 60 -0.66 -7.77 12.54
N ILE A 61 -0.90 -7.55 13.83
CA ILE A 61 -0.57 -8.50 14.89
C ILE A 61 -1.78 -8.60 15.81
N THR A 62 -2.37 -9.80 15.87
CA THR A 62 -3.58 -10.06 16.66
C THR A 62 -3.29 -10.39 18.13
N ASP A 63 -2.11 -10.93 18.41
CA ASP A 63 -1.68 -11.28 19.77
C ASP A 63 -0.85 -10.14 20.39
N PRO A 64 -1.35 -9.44 21.44
CA PRO A 64 -0.62 -8.34 22.05
C PRO A 64 0.77 -8.70 22.58
N GLN A 65 1.00 -9.96 22.96
CA GLN A 65 2.30 -10.43 23.46
C GLN A 65 3.33 -10.62 22.33
N LYS A 66 2.85 -10.70 21.08
CA LYS A 66 3.69 -10.89 19.89
C LYS A 66 3.95 -9.59 19.13
N ILE A 67 3.42 -8.46 19.56
CA ILE A 67 3.56 -7.17 18.86
C ILE A 67 5.03 -6.86 18.61
N ARG A 68 5.83 -6.79 19.66
CA ARG A 68 7.25 -6.45 19.53
C ARG A 68 8.05 -7.47 18.73
N PRO A 69 8.01 -8.79 19.01
CA PRO A 69 8.76 -9.78 18.24
C PRO A 69 8.40 -9.79 16.75
N VAL A 70 7.11 -9.64 16.41
CA VAL A 70 6.67 -9.64 15.01
C VAL A 70 7.10 -8.35 14.29
N LEU A 71 6.93 -7.17 14.91
CA LEU A 71 7.42 -5.91 14.34
C LEU A 71 8.93 -5.96 14.13
N ASP A 72 9.69 -6.43 15.10
CA ASP A 72 11.15 -6.52 15.00
C ASP A 72 11.59 -7.45 13.85
N SER A 73 10.81 -8.47 13.52
CA SER A 73 11.08 -9.35 12.37
C SER A 73 10.95 -8.66 11.01
N PHE A 74 10.25 -7.53 10.95
CA PHE A 74 10.06 -6.73 9.72
C PHE A 74 11.00 -5.51 9.62
N ILE A 75 11.86 -5.26 10.60
CA ILE A 75 12.87 -4.20 10.50
C ILE A 75 13.75 -4.48 9.27
N GLY A 76 13.89 -3.50 8.39
CA GLY A 76 14.55 -3.61 7.08
C GLY A 76 13.60 -3.81 5.90
N LEU A 77 12.30 -4.02 6.15
CA LEU A 77 11.30 -4.24 5.09
C LEU A 77 11.22 -3.06 4.11
N THR A 78 11.35 -1.83 4.61
CA THR A 78 11.23 -0.61 3.80
C THR A 78 12.45 -0.35 2.93
N GLU A 79 13.54 -1.05 3.18
CA GLU A 79 14.77 -0.98 2.40
C GLU A 79 14.78 -2.08 1.32
N GLY A 80 15.09 -1.69 0.08
CA GLY A 80 15.20 -2.63 -1.02
C GLY A 80 13.87 -3.00 -1.70
N GLU A 81 13.88 -4.10 -2.42
CA GLU A 81 12.86 -4.51 -3.40
C GLU A 81 12.02 -5.68 -2.89
N ASN A 82 11.42 -5.52 -1.71
CA ASN A 82 10.77 -6.62 -0.98
C ASN A 82 9.28 -6.77 -1.31
N VAL A 83 8.62 -5.71 -1.79
CA VAL A 83 7.19 -5.72 -2.14
C VAL A 83 7.05 -5.28 -3.59
N TYR A 84 6.34 -6.06 -4.40
CA TYR A 84 6.25 -5.78 -5.83
C TYR A 84 5.03 -6.42 -6.49
N PHE A 85 4.61 -5.84 -7.63
CA PHE A 85 3.80 -6.53 -8.62
C PHE A 85 4.70 -7.34 -9.55
N ASP A 86 4.27 -8.54 -9.89
CA ASP A 86 4.81 -9.32 -11.00
C ASP A 86 3.77 -9.35 -12.12
N ILE A 87 4.14 -8.88 -13.31
CA ILE A 87 3.28 -8.82 -14.49
C ILE A 87 3.97 -9.59 -15.60
N ASN A 88 3.57 -10.85 -15.81
CA ASN A 88 4.22 -11.75 -16.79
C ASN A 88 5.74 -11.90 -16.59
N GLY A 89 6.22 -11.81 -15.35
CA GLY A 89 7.66 -11.84 -15.02
C GLY A 89 8.32 -10.46 -14.92
N GLU A 90 7.63 -9.40 -15.31
CA GLU A 90 8.12 -8.03 -15.14
C GLU A 90 7.69 -7.46 -13.80
N LYS A 91 8.64 -6.95 -13.01
CA LYS A 91 8.41 -6.50 -11.64
C LYS A 91 8.27 -4.99 -11.55
N VAL A 92 7.26 -4.55 -10.78
CA VAL A 92 7.06 -3.15 -10.37
C VAL A 92 7.19 -3.09 -8.88
N TYR A 93 8.27 -2.49 -8.40
CA TYR A 93 8.60 -2.46 -6.98
C TYR A 93 7.90 -1.32 -6.23
N ALA A 94 7.48 -1.60 -4.99
CA ALA A 94 6.95 -0.60 -4.10
C ALA A 94 8.04 0.37 -3.64
N GLN A 95 7.70 1.64 -3.58
CA GLN A 95 8.47 2.69 -2.93
C GLN A 95 7.80 3.04 -1.61
N PHE A 96 8.54 2.96 -0.53
CA PHE A 96 8.06 3.27 0.82
C PHE A 96 8.25 4.75 1.14
N GLU A 97 7.30 5.34 1.89
CA GLU A 97 7.46 6.65 2.48
C GLU A 97 8.60 6.64 3.51
N GLU A 98 9.48 7.62 3.44
CA GLU A 98 10.63 7.74 4.34
C GLU A 98 10.21 8.05 5.78
N GLY A 99 11.07 7.70 6.74
CA GLY A 99 10.95 8.11 8.14
C GLY A 99 10.05 7.23 9.01
N ARG A 100 9.48 6.14 8.47
CA ARG A 100 8.64 5.20 9.23
C ARG A 100 9.39 3.98 9.77
N GLU A 101 10.64 3.87 9.45
CA GLU A 101 11.55 2.85 9.96
C GLU A 101 12.83 3.47 10.50
N LYS A 102 13.36 2.89 11.58
CA LYS A 102 14.65 3.22 12.20
C LYS A 102 15.42 1.93 12.42
N GLU A 103 16.70 2.03 12.75
CA GLU A 103 17.56 0.86 12.98
C GLU A 103 16.98 -0.18 13.94
N ASP A 104 16.21 0.27 14.94
CA ASP A 104 15.70 -0.58 16.02
C ASP A 104 14.17 -0.60 16.11
N ASN A 105 13.46 0.03 15.17
CA ASN A 105 12.02 0.14 15.23
C ASN A 105 11.39 0.38 13.86
N ILE A 106 10.25 -0.26 13.61
CA ILE A 106 9.45 -0.09 12.40
C ILE A 106 8.01 0.26 12.78
N SER A 107 7.38 1.16 11.99
CA SER A 107 5.95 1.45 12.10
C SER A 107 5.12 0.25 11.65
N SER A 108 3.93 0.08 12.22
CA SER A 108 2.93 -0.89 11.74
C SER A 108 2.13 -0.40 10.52
N VAL A 109 2.29 0.86 10.13
CA VAL A 109 1.59 1.47 8.99
C VAL A 109 2.61 2.14 8.08
N HIS A 110 2.58 1.79 6.78
CA HIS A 110 3.43 2.34 5.75
C HIS A 110 2.60 2.80 4.56
N TYR A 111 2.89 3.99 4.05
CA TYR A 111 2.36 4.44 2.76
C TYR A 111 3.34 4.05 1.67
N ILE A 112 2.84 3.37 0.65
CA ILE A 112 3.66 2.85 -0.44
C ILE A 112 3.09 3.28 -1.79
N ARG A 113 3.96 3.38 -2.79
CA ARG A 113 3.60 3.67 -4.17
C ARG A 113 4.25 2.65 -5.10
N PHE A 114 3.53 2.28 -6.13
CA PHE A 114 4.04 1.46 -7.22
C PHE A 114 4.10 2.33 -8.48
N PRO A 115 5.26 2.87 -8.84
CA PRO A 115 5.42 3.64 -10.06
C PRO A 115 5.52 2.71 -11.27
N PHE A 116 4.69 2.97 -12.28
CA PHE A 116 4.65 2.21 -13.52
C PHE A 116 5.23 3.06 -14.66
N ILE A 117 6.04 2.45 -15.50
CA ILE A 117 6.32 2.98 -16.83
C ILE A 117 5.15 2.64 -17.76
N GLU A 118 5.05 3.32 -18.91
CA GLU A 118 3.89 3.17 -19.81
C GLU A 118 3.72 1.72 -20.31
N GLU A 119 4.80 1.04 -20.62
CA GLU A 119 4.78 -0.37 -21.05
C GLU A 119 4.22 -1.30 -19.96
N GLN A 120 4.57 -1.05 -18.71
CA GLN A 120 4.06 -1.82 -17.56
C GLN A 120 2.57 -1.56 -17.32
N LYS A 121 2.11 -0.32 -17.50
CA LYS A 121 0.66 0.00 -17.45
C LYS A 121 -0.11 -0.76 -18.51
N ILE A 122 0.38 -0.76 -19.75
CA ILE A 122 -0.25 -1.47 -20.86
C ILE A 122 -0.34 -2.96 -20.55
N LEU A 123 0.74 -3.57 -20.03
CA LEU A 123 0.74 -4.96 -19.60
C LEU A 123 -0.24 -5.21 -18.46
N PHE A 124 -0.29 -4.33 -17.47
CA PHE A 124 -1.20 -4.45 -16.33
C PHE A 124 -2.68 -4.43 -16.76
N MET A 125 -3.02 -3.56 -17.70
CA MET A 125 -4.38 -3.42 -18.23
C MET A 125 -4.78 -4.50 -19.24
N ASN A 126 -3.82 -5.28 -19.76
CA ASN A 126 -4.08 -6.34 -20.71
C ASN A 126 -4.73 -7.55 -20.01
N GLU A 127 -5.91 -7.94 -20.48
CA GLU A 127 -6.69 -9.08 -19.94
C GLU A 127 -5.95 -10.41 -19.99
N ALA A 128 -5.03 -10.59 -20.92
CA ALA A 128 -4.23 -11.81 -21.06
C ALA A 128 -3.04 -11.87 -20.08
N SER A 129 -2.73 -10.78 -19.37
CA SER A 129 -1.62 -10.75 -18.43
C SER A 129 -1.92 -11.50 -17.14
N THR A 130 -0.92 -12.22 -16.65
CA THR A 130 -0.92 -12.80 -15.30
C THR A 130 -0.26 -11.83 -14.34
N ILE A 131 -0.98 -11.41 -13.31
CA ILE A 131 -0.53 -10.40 -12.36
C ILE A 131 -0.64 -10.95 -10.94
N SER A 132 0.42 -10.79 -10.17
CA SER A 132 0.41 -11.07 -8.74
C SER A 132 1.01 -9.90 -7.96
N ILE A 133 0.57 -9.75 -6.70
CA ILE A 133 1.23 -8.89 -5.72
C ILE A 133 2.00 -9.78 -4.74
N ASN A 134 3.23 -9.39 -4.44
CA ASN A 134 4.18 -10.26 -3.76
C ASN A 134 4.90 -9.52 -2.63
N ILE A 135 5.23 -10.26 -1.60
CA ILE A 135 6.22 -9.89 -0.59
C ILE A 135 7.27 -10.99 -0.50
N ASP A 136 8.53 -10.58 -0.53
CA ASP A 136 9.68 -11.47 -0.39
C ASP A 136 10.70 -10.81 0.56
N TYR A 137 10.55 -11.08 1.84
CA TYR A 137 11.39 -10.52 2.89
C TYR A 137 11.80 -11.58 3.89
N ASN A 138 13.08 -11.96 3.87
CA ASN A 138 13.63 -13.06 4.69
C ASN A 138 12.79 -14.33 4.52
N ASP A 139 12.29 -14.90 5.62
CA ASP A 139 11.44 -16.09 5.60
C ASP A 139 9.96 -15.79 5.33
N TYR A 140 9.60 -14.50 5.19
CA TYR A 140 8.24 -14.06 4.91
C TYR A 140 8.04 -13.88 3.40
N GLN A 141 7.52 -14.92 2.75
CA GLN A 141 7.32 -14.96 1.30
C GLN A 141 5.88 -15.34 0.99
N TYR A 142 5.14 -14.42 0.40
CA TYR A 142 3.74 -14.61 0.02
C TYR A 142 3.43 -13.95 -1.31
N SER A 143 2.49 -14.53 -2.03
CA SER A 143 2.01 -14.05 -3.33
C SER A 143 0.49 -14.18 -3.40
N VAL A 144 -0.16 -13.19 -3.97
CA VAL A 144 -1.62 -13.20 -4.26
C VAL A 144 -1.82 -12.85 -5.72
N ASP A 145 -2.46 -13.74 -6.47
CA ASP A 145 -2.83 -13.49 -7.85
C ASP A 145 -4.02 -12.52 -7.93
N LEU A 146 -3.97 -11.59 -8.87
CA LEU A 146 -5.08 -10.72 -9.16
C LEU A 146 -6.10 -11.43 -10.06
N ASN A 147 -7.35 -11.47 -9.61
CA ASN A 147 -8.45 -11.83 -10.49
C ASN A 147 -8.85 -10.65 -11.38
N GLU A 148 -9.71 -10.89 -12.37
CA GLU A 148 -10.19 -9.89 -13.32
C GLU A 148 -10.77 -8.65 -12.62
N LYS A 149 -11.63 -8.85 -11.64
CA LYS A 149 -12.28 -7.77 -10.89
C LYS A 149 -11.29 -6.89 -10.13
N MET A 150 -10.27 -7.51 -9.51
CA MET A 150 -9.20 -6.79 -8.82
C MET A 150 -8.38 -5.96 -9.81
N ARG A 151 -8.02 -6.53 -10.95
CA ARG A 151 -7.28 -5.84 -12.01
C ARG A 151 -8.07 -4.66 -12.57
N GLU A 152 -9.34 -4.84 -12.90
CA GLU A 152 -10.20 -3.77 -13.38
C GLU A 152 -10.29 -2.62 -12.38
N SER A 153 -10.48 -2.93 -11.11
CA SER A 153 -10.55 -1.93 -10.03
C SER A 153 -9.26 -1.11 -9.95
N LEU A 154 -8.10 -1.76 -9.95
CA LEU A 154 -6.80 -1.07 -9.89
C LEU A 154 -6.49 -0.32 -11.20
N SER A 155 -6.85 -0.86 -12.35
CA SER A 155 -6.65 -0.21 -13.64
C SER A 155 -7.41 1.12 -13.75
N SER A 156 -8.50 1.27 -13.02
CA SER A 156 -9.27 2.52 -12.99
C SER A 156 -8.59 3.64 -12.20
N ASP A 157 -7.52 3.33 -11.48
CA ASP A 157 -6.79 4.30 -10.65
C ASP A 157 -5.58 4.93 -11.37
N PHE A 158 -5.27 4.46 -12.59
CA PHE A 158 -4.24 5.03 -13.46
C PHE A 158 -4.63 6.32 -14.13
#